data_4c949ef7f1146d4314b03b0afe44c1c0
#
_entry.id   4c949ef7f1146d4314b03b0afe44c1c0
#
_cell.length_a   1.000
_cell.length_b   1.000
_cell.length_c   1.000
_cell.angle_alpha   90.00
_cell.angle_beta   90.00
_cell.angle_gamma   90.00
#
_symmetry.space_group_name_H-M   'P 1'
#
loop_
_entity.id
_entity.type
_entity.pdbx_description
1 polymer ?
#
loop_
_entity_poly.entity_id
_entity_poly.type
_entity_poly.pdbx_seq_one_letter_code
_entity_poly.pdbx_strand_id
1 'polypeptide(L)'
;MKFLGYISLLLFVKGSFAQTACYTASNSAAFNYNGHTYKLIKELKSWVNASACAVIDGGYLVEIADAAEQTAVYNGIVASGISTTYHAVSDGGGSSYVWIGATDKSVEGTWLWDGNNDNVGTNFWNGQGQAGTGKGSVVGTNYINFGGKNTATINEPDDYLSNQDCAGICLSSWPYGIAGEWNDLAATNTLYYVIEYNTILSSLKETTEKRVVNAYPNPVSSQLSIEGSFMAISLYNTDGKRINIAIQKVDTNMMIDINHLPSGIYFLKCTDLENNQTTQKIIIDNSEQK
;
A
#
# COMPACT_ATOMS: atom_id res chain seq x y z
N MET A 1 -25.06 -35.59 46.37
CA MET A 1 -24.12 -34.49 46.09
C MET A 1 -24.12 -34.24 44.57
N LYS A 2 -24.75 -33.15 44.12
CA LYS A 2 -24.79 -32.80 42.70
C LYS A 2 -23.74 -31.71 42.46
N PHE A 3 -22.71 -32.01 41.66
CA PHE A 3 -21.72 -31.02 41.24
C PHE A 3 -22.33 -30.20 40.08
N LEU A 4 -22.55 -28.90 40.29
CA LEU A 4 -22.79 -27.92 39.22
C LEU A 4 -21.44 -27.50 38.67
N GLY A 5 -21.15 -27.87 37.40
CA GLY A 5 -20.03 -27.32 36.67
C GLY A 5 -20.40 -25.96 36.07
N TYR A 6 -19.69 -24.92 36.48
CA TYR A 6 -19.78 -23.59 35.82
C TYR A 6 -18.93 -23.61 34.56
N ILE A 7 -19.57 -23.51 33.39
CA ILE A 7 -18.88 -23.23 32.12
C ILE A 7 -18.72 -21.72 32.02
N SER A 8 -17.49 -21.25 32.18
CA SER A 8 -17.13 -19.87 31.96
C SER A 8 -17.01 -19.64 30.42
N LEU A 9 -17.96 -18.90 29.86
CA LEU A 9 -17.94 -18.46 28.48
C LEU A 9 -16.99 -17.27 28.32
N LEU A 10 -15.76 -17.51 27.85
CA LEU A 10 -14.85 -16.45 27.46
C LEU A 10 -15.36 -15.79 26.16
N LEU A 11 -15.96 -14.63 26.26
CA LEU A 11 -16.22 -13.76 25.12
C LEU A 11 -14.87 -13.18 24.63
N PHE A 12 -14.34 -13.70 23.54
CA PHE A 12 -13.30 -13.00 22.79
C PHE A 12 -13.95 -11.85 22.01
N VAL A 13 -13.94 -10.67 22.58
CA VAL A 13 -14.18 -9.43 21.84
C VAL A 13 -12.99 -9.22 20.92
N LYS A 14 -13.11 -9.55 19.64
CA LYS A 14 -12.16 -9.09 18.62
C LYS A 14 -12.36 -7.57 18.49
N GLY A 15 -11.64 -6.81 19.29
CA GLY A 15 -11.49 -5.38 19.07
C GLY A 15 -10.81 -5.20 17.71
N SER A 16 -11.53 -4.64 16.74
CA SER A 16 -10.91 -4.05 15.56
C SER A 16 -10.15 -2.82 16.06
N PHE A 17 -8.86 -2.99 16.36
CA PHE A 17 -7.99 -1.84 16.53
C PHE A 17 -7.90 -1.17 15.15
N ALA A 18 -8.50 0.00 14.99
CA ALA A 18 -8.18 0.87 13.89
C ALA A 18 -6.68 1.11 13.97
N GLN A 19 -5.92 0.62 12.99
CA GLN A 19 -4.49 0.84 12.91
C GLN A 19 -4.28 2.35 12.85
N THR A 20 -3.62 2.91 13.86
CA THR A 20 -3.39 4.35 13.95
C THR A 20 -2.47 4.72 12.78
N ALA A 21 -2.95 5.58 11.88
CA ALA A 21 -2.13 6.12 10.80
C ALA A 21 -0.87 6.76 11.41
N CYS A 22 0.29 6.43 10.85
CA CYS A 22 1.56 6.90 11.40
C CYS A 22 1.99 8.28 10.87
N TYR A 23 1.11 8.94 10.11
CA TYR A 23 1.23 10.32 9.66
C TYR A 23 -0.14 10.99 9.61
N THR A 24 -0.15 12.32 9.58
CA THR A 24 -1.37 13.13 9.43
C THR A 24 -1.76 13.21 7.95
N ALA A 25 -2.99 12.86 7.60
CA ALA A 25 -3.45 12.80 6.19
C ALA A 25 -3.24 14.12 5.42
N SER A 26 -3.41 15.29 6.08
CA SER A 26 -3.15 16.61 5.48
C SER A 26 -1.68 16.85 5.14
N ASN A 27 -0.76 16.06 5.70
CA ASN A 27 0.68 16.13 5.45
C ASN A 27 1.10 15.16 4.34
N SER A 28 0.18 14.72 3.51
CA SER A 28 0.48 13.83 2.39
C SER A 28 0.05 14.43 1.05
N ALA A 29 0.74 14.03 -0.03
CA ALA A 29 0.38 14.37 -1.40
C ALA A 29 0.53 13.12 -2.26
N ALA A 30 -0.55 12.70 -2.93
CA ALA A 30 -0.56 11.51 -3.77
C ALA A 30 -0.40 11.86 -5.25
N PHE A 31 0.26 10.98 -5.99
CA PHE A 31 0.37 11.03 -7.45
C PHE A 31 0.41 9.60 -8.02
N ASN A 32 0.20 9.46 -9.32
CA ASN A 32 0.19 8.15 -9.97
C ASN A 32 1.14 8.15 -11.15
N TYR A 33 1.77 7.01 -11.40
CA TYR A 33 2.56 6.76 -12.60
C TYR A 33 2.51 5.27 -12.96
N ASN A 34 2.32 4.96 -14.23
CA ASN A 34 2.38 3.62 -14.84
C ASN A 34 1.67 2.51 -14.04
N GLY A 35 0.52 2.81 -13.49
CA GLY A 35 -0.24 1.82 -12.74
C GLY A 35 0.07 1.75 -11.24
N HIS A 36 1.06 2.48 -10.76
CA HIS A 36 1.40 2.59 -9.35
C HIS A 36 0.87 3.88 -8.75
N THR A 37 0.50 3.84 -7.49
CA THR A 37 0.21 5.01 -6.68
C THR A 37 1.41 5.32 -5.80
N TYR A 38 1.74 6.59 -5.70
CA TYR A 38 2.80 7.10 -4.83
C TYR A 38 2.22 8.13 -3.88
N LYS A 39 2.80 8.23 -2.70
CA LYS A 39 2.39 9.21 -1.70
C LYS A 39 3.62 9.82 -1.03
N LEU A 40 3.83 11.11 -1.23
CA LEU A 40 4.81 11.87 -0.45
C LEU A 40 4.23 12.17 0.92
N ILE A 41 4.97 11.85 1.99
CA ILE A 41 4.64 12.19 3.36
C ILE A 41 5.55 13.33 3.84
N LYS A 42 4.95 14.45 4.21
CA LYS A 42 5.62 15.68 4.66
C LYS A 42 5.77 15.70 6.20
N GLU A 43 6.27 14.61 6.74
CA GLU A 43 6.61 14.47 8.15
C GLU A 43 8.01 13.87 8.27
N LEU A 44 8.81 14.43 9.18
CA LEU A 44 10.20 14.05 9.38
C LEU A 44 10.28 12.71 10.11
N LYS A 45 10.87 11.69 9.46
CA LYS A 45 11.15 10.38 10.05
C LYS A 45 12.55 9.89 9.66
N SER A 46 13.20 9.15 10.56
CA SER A 46 14.38 8.35 10.21
C SER A 46 13.99 7.33 9.14
N TRP A 47 14.94 6.84 8.35
CA TRP A 47 14.66 5.91 7.26
C TRP A 47 13.90 4.67 7.75
N VAL A 48 14.34 4.06 8.86
CA VAL A 48 13.68 2.87 9.46
C VAL A 48 12.23 3.19 9.89
N ASN A 49 11.98 4.36 10.48
CA ASN A 49 10.63 4.74 10.88
C ASN A 49 9.76 5.12 9.66
N ALA A 50 10.35 5.66 8.61
CA ALA A 50 9.65 5.93 7.35
C ALA A 50 9.24 4.63 6.65
N SER A 51 10.14 3.64 6.57
CA SER A 51 9.84 2.31 6.04
C SER A 51 8.76 1.60 6.85
N ALA A 52 8.86 1.58 8.18
CA ALA A 52 7.83 1.00 9.03
C ALA A 52 6.47 1.69 8.83
N CYS A 53 6.46 3.02 8.63
CA CYS A 53 5.27 3.78 8.33
C CYS A 53 4.68 3.44 6.95
N ALA A 54 5.54 3.25 5.95
CA ALA A 54 5.11 2.83 4.62
C ALA A 54 4.42 1.46 4.65
N VAL A 55 4.98 0.49 5.39
CA VAL A 55 4.38 -0.85 5.59
C VAL A 55 3.04 -0.77 6.32
N ILE A 56 2.94 0.07 7.36
CA ILE A 56 1.68 0.32 8.08
C ILE A 56 0.61 0.89 7.14
N ASP A 57 0.99 1.75 6.19
CA ASP A 57 0.06 2.34 5.21
C ASP A 57 -0.23 1.40 4.02
N GLY A 58 0.33 0.19 4.02
CA GLY A 58 0.07 -0.84 3.00
C GLY A 58 0.94 -0.74 1.76
N GLY A 59 2.04 0.00 1.82
CA GLY A 59 3.05 0.14 0.77
C GLY A 59 4.47 -0.13 1.28
N TYR A 60 5.45 0.47 0.63
CA TYR A 60 6.87 0.44 0.98
C TYR A 60 7.52 1.77 0.54
N LEU A 61 8.71 2.10 1.01
CA LEU A 61 9.43 3.25 0.48
C LEU A 61 9.73 3.02 -1.01
N VAL A 62 9.54 4.06 -1.82
CA VAL A 62 9.60 3.96 -3.28
C VAL A 62 10.88 3.30 -3.79
N GLU A 63 10.73 2.36 -4.71
CA GLU A 63 11.80 1.64 -5.41
C GLU A 63 11.76 2.04 -6.89
N ILE A 64 12.84 2.61 -7.40
CA ILE A 64 12.85 3.24 -8.71
C ILE A 64 13.50 2.33 -9.74
N ALA A 65 12.68 1.77 -10.64
CA ALA A 65 13.09 0.76 -11.60
C ALA A 65 13.68 1.33 -12.90
N ASP A 66 13.30 2.56 -13.29
CA ASP A 66 13.75 3.17 -14.54
C ASP A 66 13.77 4.72 -14.50
N ALA A 67 14.31 5.33 -15.57
CA ALA A 67 14.44 6.79 -15.69
C ALA A 67 13.09 7.51 -15.82
N ALA A 68 12.07 6.85 -16.36
CA ALA A 68 10.75 7.45 -16.51
C ALA A 68 10.02 7.49 -15.16
N GLU A 69 10.15 6.44 -14.37
CA GLU A 69 9.67 6.41 -12.98
C GLU A 69 10.41 7.42 -12.10
N GLN A 70 11.75 7.48 -12.20
CA GLN A 70 12.56 8.53 -11.54
C GLN A 70 12.00 9.93 -11.82
N THR A 71 11.70 10.21 -13.09
CA THR A 71 11.15 11.49 -13.50
C THR A 71 9.76 11.73 -12.91
N ALA A 72 8.91 10.71 -12.91
CA ALA A 72 7.57 10.81 -12.34
C ALA A 72 7.59 11.04 -10.82
N VAL A 73 8.42 10.28 -10.11
CA VAL A 73 8.58 10.41 -8.65
C VAL A 73 9.12 11.80 -8.29
N TYR A 74 10.21 12.24 -8.94
CA TYR A 74 10.77 13.57 -8.68
C TYR A 74 9.78 14.69 -8.98
N ASN A 75 9.08 14.63 -10.12
CA ASN A 75 8.06 15.62 -10.45
C ASN A 75 6.88 15.61 -9.46
N GLY A 76 6.46 14.44 -8.98
CA GLY A 76 5.44 14.32 -7.94
C GLY A 76 5.87 14.97 -6.62
N ILE A 77 7.13 14.77 -6.22
CA ILE A 77 7.72 15.43 -5.05
C ILE A 77 7.69 16.95 -5.23
N VAL A 78 8.18 17.48 -6.34
CA VAL A 78 8.21 18.92 -6.61
C VAL A 78 6.80 19.51 -6.68
N ALA A 79 5.88 18.85 -7.38
CA ALA A 79 4.48 19.28 -7.50
C ALA A 79 3.71 19.33 -6.18
N SER A 80 4.19 18.62 -5.15
CA SER A 80 3.60 18.66 -3.80
C SER A 80 3.80 19.99 -3.08
N GLY A 81 4.62 20.90 -3.64
CA GLY A 81 4.90 22.23 -3.09
C GLY A 81 5.80 22.22 -1.84
N ILE A 82 6.60 21.18 -1.64
CA ILE A 82 7.62 21.20 -0.58
C ILE A 82 8.71 22.21 -0.90
N SER A 83 9.27 22.84 0.14
CA SER A 83 10.46 23.69 -0.03
C SER A 83 11.67 22.82 -0.35
N THR A 84 12.47 23.21 -1.36
CA THR A 84 13.73 22.54 -1.69
C THR A 84 14.81 22.72 -0.64
N THR A 85 14.52 23.49 0.41
CA THR A 85 15.41 23.76 1.56
C THR A 85 14.70 23.49 2.88
N TYR A 86 13.73 22.56 2.90
CA TYR A 86 12.92 22.33 4.10
C TYR A 86 13.71 21.76 5.28
N HIS A 87 14.79 21.06 5.02
CA HIS A 87 15.67 20.46 6.03
C HIS A 87 17.05 20.19 5.44
N ALA A 88 18.06 20.96 5.84
CA ALA A 88 19.43 20.76 5.38
C ALA A 88 20.07 19.57 6.09
N VAL A 89 20.65 18.64 5.31
CA VAL A 89 21.30 17.42 5.77
C VAL A 89 22.81 17.62 5.72
N SER A 90 23.47 17.63 6.86
CA SER A 90 24.90 17.98 6.95
C SER A 90 25.81 16.94 6.31
N ASP A 91 25.51 15.65 6.43
CA ASP A 91 26.21 14.54 5.79
C ASP A 91 25.82 14.35 4.31
N GLY A 92 24.81 15.07 3.83
CA GLY A 92 24.40 15.16 2.42
C GLY A 92 24.82 16.50 1.77
N GLY A 93 25.94 17.06 2.12
CA GLY A 93 26.46 18.31 1.54
C GLY A 93 25.61 19.55 1.81
N GLY A 94 24.75 19.51 2.83
CA GLY A 94 23.88 20.62 3.22
C GLY A 94 22.60 20.77 2.40
N SER A 95 22.31 19.85 1.50
CA SER A 95 21.07 19.82 0.71
C SER A 95 19.92 19.18 1.46
N SER A 96 18.70 19.32 0.93
CA SER A 96 17.50 18.64 1.42
C SER A 96 17.17 17.42 0.56
N TYR A 97 16.71 16.36 1.20
CA TYR A 97 16.44 15.08 0.56
C TYR A 97 15.08 14.53 0.95
N VAL A 98 14.59 13.58 0.17
CA VAL A 98 13.39 12.79 0.46
C VAL A 98 13.78 11.32 0.42
N TRP A 99 13.48 10.55 1.46
CA TRP A 99 13.80 9.14 1.54
C TRP A 99 13.17 8.32 0.42
N ILE A 100 13.96 7.38 -0.13
CA ILE A 100 13.55 6.31 -1.05
C ILE A 100 13.92 4.94 -0.46
N GLY A 101 13.49 3.84 -1.10
CA GLY A 101 13.61 2.48 -0.58
C GLY A 101 14.98 1.81 -0.72
N ALA A 102 16.00 2.55 -1.15
CA ALA A 102 17.34 2.00 -1.33
C ALA A 102 18.16 2.03 -0.04
N THR A 103 18.84 0.91 0.25
CA THR A 103 19.71 0.77 1.43
C THR A 103 20.76 -0.31 1.24
N ASP A 104 21.93 -0.16 1.86
CA ASP A 104 22.97 -1.19 2.02
C ASP A 104 23.27 -1.53 3.48
N LYS A 105 22.39 -1.09 4.37
CA LYS A 105 22.48 -1.29 5.83
C LYS A 105 22.79 -2.74 6.26
N SER A 106 22.33 -3.74 5.50
CA SER A 106 22.54 -5.16 5.83
C SER A 106 23.95 -5.61 5.48
N VAL A 107 24.51 -5.11 4.37
CA VAL A 107 25.87 -5.43 3.91
C VAL A 107 26.39 -4.20 3.18
N GLU A 108 27.35 -3.52 3.80
CA GLU A 108 28.00 -2.32 3.26
C GLU A 108 28.42 -2.51 1.79
N GLY A 109 28.07 -1.53 0.97
CA GLY A 109 28.33 -1.54 -0.47
C GLY A 109 27.46 -2.51 -1.26
N THR A 110 26.46 -3.16 -0.66
CA THR A 110 25.49 -4.03 -1.37
C THR A 110 24.12 -3.36 -1.32
N TRP A 111 23.86 -2.49 -2.28
CA TRP A 111 22.64 -1.69 -2.33
C TRP A 111 21.43 -2.48 -2.81
N LEU A 112 20.41 -2.54 -1.97
CA LEU A 112 19.14 -3.22 -2.26
C LEU A 112 18.01 -2.20 -2.37
N TRP A 113 17.07 -2.47 -3.24
CA TRP A 113 15.72 -1.97 -3.10
C TRP A 113 15.02 -2.79 -2.00
N ASP A 114 14.89 -2.22 -0.81
CA ASP A 114 14.33 -2.85 0.39
C ASP A 114 13.44 -1.84 1.14
N GLY A 115 12.49 -1.27 0.42
CA GLY A 115 11.61 -0.20 0.91
C GLY A 115 10.72 -0.61 2.09
N ASN A 116 10.55 -1.91 2.34
CA ASN A 116 9.84 -2.47 3.49
C ASN A 116 10.77 -2.87 4.66
N ASN A 117 12.09 -2.77 4.47
CA ASN A 117 13.13 -3.05 5.47
C ASN A 117 13.07 -4.47 6.07
N ASP A 118 12.85 -5.47 5.22
CA ASP A 118 12.83 -6.89 5.62
C ASP A 118 14.15 -7.64 5.27
N ASN A 119 15.14 -6.94 4.73
CA ASN A 119 16.42 -7.41 4.21
C ASN A 119 16.27 -8.37 3.00
N VAL A 120 15.15 -8.29 2.30
CA VAL A 120 14.90 -9.03 1.06
C VAL A 120 14.56 -8.03 -0.03
N GLY A 121 15.40 -7.94 -1.07
CA GLY A 121 15.17 -6.96 -2.12
C GLY A 121 16.04 -7.20 -3.34
N THR A 122 15.86 -6.37 -4.36
CA THR A 122 16.64 -6.44 -5.60
C THR A 122 17.98 -5.73 -5.40
N ASN A 123 19.08 -6.48 -5.49
CA ASN A 123 20.41 -5.86 -5.53
C ASN A 123 20.59 -5.14 -6.88
N PHE A 124 20.81 -3.81 -6.83
CA PHE A 124 20.91 -2.99 -8.03
C PHE A 124 22.26 -2.31 -8.21
N TRP A 125 23.05 -2.17 -7.14
CA TRP A 125 24.39 -1.56 -7.16
C TRP A 125 25.31 -2.24 -6.14
N ASN A 126 26.58 -2.43 -6.50
CA ASN A 126 27.61 -2.92 -5.59
C ASN A 126 28.78 -1.95 -5.53
N GLY A 127 29.28 -1.70 -4.32
CA GLY A 127 30.40 -0.81 -4.01
C GLY A 127 29.98 0.64 -3.84
N GLN A 128 30.99 1.48 -3.70
CA GLN A 128 30.84 2.94 -3.57
C GLN A 128 30.94 3.62 -4.95
N GLY A 129 30.77 4.94 -5.01
CA GLY A 129 30.96 5.72 -6.22
C GLY A 129 32.38 5.58 -6.79
N GLN A 130 32.61 6.09 -8.00
CA GLN A 130 33.91 5.95 -8.68
C GLN A 130 35.06 6.65 -7.97
N ALA A 131 34.76 7.63 -7.13
CA ALA A 131 35.76 8.37 -6.36
C ALA A 131 36.15 7.65 -5.05
N GLY A 132 35.33 6.71 -4.58
CA GLY A 132 35.55 5.99 -3.32
C GLY A 132 36.50 4.79 -3.43
N THR A 133 36.88 4.26 -2.26
CA THR A 133 37.59 2.97 -2.16
C THR A 133 36.62 1.86 -2.50
N GLY A 134 36.90 1.07 -3.53
CA GLY A 134 35.99 0.00 -3.95
C GLY A 134 34.93 0.47 -4.94
N LYS A 135 35.38 1.02 -6.06
CA LYS A 135 34.52 1.51 -7.16
C LYS A 135 33.29 0.65 -7.40
N GLY A 136 32.14 1.33 -7.39
CA GLY A 136 30.86 0.67 -7.56
C GLY A 136 30.52 0.35 -9.00
N SER A 137 29.58 -0.56 -9.15
CA SER A 137 29.05 -0.97 -10.45
C SER A 137 27.58 -1.34 -10.36
N VAL A 138 26.86 -1.08 -11.44
CA VAL A 138 25.48 -1.52 -11.62
C VAL A 138 25.41 -3.03 -11.65
N VAL A 139 24.44 -3.63 -10.99
CA VAL A 139 24.14 -5.06 -11.06
C VAL A 139 23.18 -5.29 -12.23
N GLY A 140 23.61 -6.07 -13.21
CA GLY A 140 22.81 -6.37 -14.40
C GLY A 140 22.49 -5.11 -15.22
N THR A 141 21.21 -4.88 -15.49
CA THR A 141 20.70 -3.72 -16.25
C THR A 141 19.86 -2.77 -15.38
N ASN A 142 20.02 -2.86 -14.06
CA ASN A 142 19.24 -2.03 -13.14
C ASN A 142 19.51 -0.54 -13.37
N TYR A 143 18.48 0.26 -13.13
CA TYR A 143 18.58 1.70 -13.20
C TYR A 143 19.26 2.26 -11.95
N ILE A 144 20.08 3.29 -12.14
CA ILE A 144 20.73 4.04 -11.08
C ILE A 144 20.66 5.54 -11.36
N ASN A 145 20.60 6.33 -10.31
CA ASN A 145 20.64 7.78 -10.41
C ASN A 145 21.46 8.44 -9.29
N PHE A 146 22.48 7.73 -8.77
CA PHE A 146 23.41 8.29 -7.79
C PHE A 146 24.11 9.53 -8.33
N GLY A 147 24.43 10.46 -7.42
CA GLY A 147 25.04 11.73 -7.73
C GLY A 147 26.43 11.63 -8.36
N GLY A 148 26.86 12.73 -8.96
CA GLY A 148 28.16 12.83 -9.63
C GLY A 148 28.10 13.31 -11.06
N LYS A 149 26.91 13.46 -11.66
CA LYS A 149 26.79 13.90 -13.06
C LYS A 149 27.34 15.32 -13.32
N ASN A 150 27.32 16.18 -12.31
CA ASN A 150 27.92 17.51 -12.37
C ASN A 150 29.46 17.52 -12.33
N THR A 151 30.07 16.39 -11.90
CA THR A 151 31.53 16.20 -11.85
C THR A 151 32.04 15.25 -12.93
N ALA A 152 31.18 14.83 -13.85
CA ALA A 152 31.45 13.85 -14.93
C ALA A 152 31.80 12.43 -14.42
N THR A 153 31.69 12.17 -13.13
CA THR A 153 31.89 10.85 -12.52
C THR A 153 30.82 10.62 -11.46
N ILE A 154 30.33 9.38 -11.31
CA ILE A 154 29.46 9.01 -10.21
C ILE A 154 30.31 9.05 -8.95
N ASN A 155 30.00 9.93 -8.01
CA ASN A 155 30.74 10.08 -6.76
C ASN A 155 29.98 9.49 -5.56
N GLU A 156 28.69 9.27 -5.70
CA GLU A 156 27.82 8.65 -4.71
C GLU A 156 27.45 7.20 -5.16
N PRO A 157 27.17 6.31 -4.23
CA PRO A 157 27.27 6.43 -2.77
C PRO A 157 28.76 6.51 -2.33
N ASP A 158 29.10 7.30 -1.31
CA ASP A 158 30.49 7.47 -0.86
C ASP A 158 30.76 7.03 0.58
N ASP A 159 29.70 6.62 1.29
CA ASP A 159 29.73 6.18 2.71
C ASP A 159 30.52 7.16 3.61
N TYR A 160 30.22 8.46 3.46
CA TYR A 160 30.88 9.50 4.23
C TYR A 160 30.81 9.22 5.74
N LEU A 161 31.96 9.19 6.38
CA LEU A 161 32.14 8.83 7.79
C LEU A 161 31.75 7.38 8.16
N SER A 162 31.65 6.48 7.19
CA SER A 162 31.25 5.07 7.38
C SER A 162 29.92 4.93 8.14
N ASN A 163 28.90 5.66 7.68
CA ASN A 163 27.60 5.74 8.35
C ASN A 163 26.46 6.15 7.40
N GLN A 164 26.57 5.94 6.10
CA GLN A 164 25.55 6.35 5.13
C GLN A 164 24.91 5.13 4.46
N ASP A 165 23.93 4.55 5.10
CA ASP A 165 23.32 3.27 4.73
C ASP A 165 22.00 3.42 3.95
N CYS A 166 21.47 4.62 3.71
CA CYS A 166 20.15 4.80 3.13
C CYS A 166 20.12 5.93 2.09
N ALA A 167 19.40 5.73 1.00
CA ALA A 167 19.37 6.71 -0.08
C ALA A 167 18.18 7.68 0.00
N GLY A 168 18.45 8.93 -0.41
CA GLY A 168 17.44 9.96 -0.61
C GLY A 168 17.57 10.65 -1.96
N ILE A 169 16.44 11.10 -2.52
CA ILE A 169 16.40 11.99 -3.70
C ILE A 169 16.69 13.42 -3.23
N CYS A 170 17.69 14.04 -3.83
CA CYS A 170 18.06 15.42 -3.55
C CYS A 170 17.07 16.41 -4.17
N LEU A 171 16.78 17.49 -3.42
CA LEU A 171 15.87 18.56 -3.87
C LEU A 171 16.59 19.79 -4.41
N SER A 172 17.90 19.89 -4.15
CA SER A 172 18.75 20.99 -4.62
C SER A 172 20.13 20.44 -4.98
N SER A 173 20.96 21.25 -5.64
CA SER A 173 22.32 20.80 -5.95
C SER A 173 23.20 20.78 -4.71
N TRP A 174 24.13 19.82 -4.68
CA TRP A 174 25.21 19.73 -3.69
C TRP A 174 26.57 19.56 -4.40
N PRO A 175 27.68 19.53 -3.71
CA PRO A 175 29.01 19.52 -4.38
C PRO A 175 29.19 18.34 -5.37
N TYR A 176 28.55 17.19 -5.11
CA TYR A 176 28.73 15.99 -5.92
C TYR A 176 27.51 15.61 -6.75
N GLY A 177 26.42 16.40 -6.72
CA GLY A 177 25.24 16.08 -7.48
C GLY A 177 24.27 17.24 -7.72
N ILE A 178 23.22 16.97 -8.47
CA ILE A 178 22.17 17.94 -8.81
C ILE A 178 20.81 17.46 -8.31
N ALA A 179 19.86 18.37 -8.28
CA ALA A 179 18.48 18.07 -7.91
C ALA A 179 17.92 16.88 -8.73
N GLY A 180 17.28 15.96 -8.04
CA GLY A 180 16.73 14.72 -8.60
C GLY A 180 17.69 13.52 -8.57
N GLU A 181 18.99 13.71 -8.33
CA GLU A 181 19.94 12.61 -8.12
C GLU A 181 19.84 12.06 -6.70
N TRP A 182 20.35 10.84 -6.50
CA TRP A 182 20.36 10.15 -5.21
C TRP A 182 21.68 10.36 -4.49
N ASN A 183 21.60 10.45 -3.18
CA ASN A 183 22.75 10.44 -2.28
C ASN A 183 22.51 9.41 -1.17
N ASP A 184 23.57 8.79 -0.68
CA ASP A 184 23.57 8.02 0.54
C ASP A 184 23.64 8.94 1.75
N LEU A 185 22.93 8.59 2.80
CA LEU A 185 22.75 9.42 3.99
C LEU A 185 22.67 8.51 5.22
N ALA A 186 23.08 9.04 6.37
CA ALA A 186 22.90 8.34 7.63
C ALA A 186 21.40 8.04 7.89
N ALA A 187 21.07 6.80 8.16
CA ALA A 187 19.71 6.34 8.40
C ALA A 187 18.97 7.07 9.54
N THR A 188 19.73 7.75 10.40
CA THR A 188 19.22 8.56 11.54
C THR A 188 18.75 9.95 11.16
N ASN A 189 19.11 10.46 9.98
CA ASN A 189 18.55 11.70 9.47
C ASN A 189 17.03 11.61 9.45
N THR A 190 16.34 12.72 9.70
CA THR A 190 14.88 12.75 9.68
C THR A 190 14.39 13.54 8.47
N LEU A 191 13.80 12.85 7.50
CA LEU A 191 13.38 13.41 6.22
C LEU A 191 11.91 13.12 5.92
N TYR A 192 11.35 13.82 4.96
CA TYR A 192 10.14 13.41 4.25
C TYR A 192 10.42 12.14 3.45
N TYR A 193 9.41 11.42 3.05
CA TYR A 193 9.57 10.13 2.36
C TYR A 193 8.45 9.86 1.38
N VAL A 194 8.75 9.05 0.35
CA VAL A 194 7.75 8.61 -0.63
C VAL A 194 7.41 7.15 -0.37
N ILE A 195 6.12 6.89 -0.23
CA ILE A 195 5.54 5.54 -0.21
C ILE A 195 5.10 5.18 -1.61
N GLU A 196 5.41 3.96 -2.05
CA GLU A 196 4.89 3.34 -3.27
C GLU A 196 3.92 2.22 -2.91
N TYR A 197 2.89 2.03 -3.74
CA TYR A 197 1.92 0.95 -3.62
C TYR A 197 1.89 0.12 -4.90
N ASN A 198 2.05 -1.20 -4.78
CA ASN A 198 2.12 -2.17 -5.89
C ASN A 198 0.87 -2.28 -6.76
N THR A 199 -0.22 -1.69 -6.33
CA THR A 199 -1.42 -1.54 -7.13
C THR A 199 -1.73 -0.06 -7.23
N ILE A 200 -2.25 0.38 -8.37
CA ILE A 200 -3.14 1.53 -8.29
C ILE A 200 -4.10 1.13 -7.17
N LEU A 201 -3.98 1.75 -5.99
CA LEU A 201 -5.19 2.04 -5.26
C LEU A 201 -5.99 2.80 -6.31
N SER A 202 -6.74 2.04 -7.14
CA SER A 202 -7.80 2.62 -7.93
C SER A 202 -8.38 3.57 -6.95
N SER A 203 -8.12 4.88 -7.15
CA SER A 203 -8.74 5.83 -6.28
C SER A 203 -10.11 5.25 -6.17
N LEU A 204 -10.44 4.75 -4.98
CA LEU A 204 -11.82 4.75 -4.62
C LEU A 204 -12.15 6.23 -4.76
N LYS A 205 -12.31 6.63 -6.02
CA LYS A 205 -13.37 7.52 -6.35
C LYS A 205 -14.48 6.81 -5.64
N GLU A 206 -14.72 7.23 -4.43
CA GLU A 206 -15.99 7.07 -3.80
C GLU A 206 -16.96 7.66 -4.81
N THR A 207 -17.15 6.92 -5.92
CA THR A 207 -18.40 6.93 -6.59
C THR A 207 -19.28 6.39 -5.49
N THR A 208 -19.92 7.31 -4.82
CA THR A 208 -21.09 7.13 -3.97
C THR A 208 -22.25 6.47 -4.74
N GLU A 209 -21.99 5.78 -5.79
CA GLU A 209 -22.75 4.69 -6.32
C GLU A 209 -22.31 3.44 -5.53
N LYS A 210 -22.89 3.36 -4.30
CA LYS A 210 -23.05 2.09 -3.61
C LYS A 210 -23.58 1.13 -4.68
N ARG A 211 -22.71 0.24 -5.23
CA ARG A 211 -23.17 -0.83 -6.13
C ARG A 211 -24.13 -1.65 -5.30
N VAL A 212 -25.40 -1.34 -5.41
CA VAL A 212 -26.46 -2.05 -4.74
C VAL A 212 -26.70 -3.30 -5.59
N VAL A 213 -26.46 -4.46 -5.01
CA VAL A 213 -27.00 -5.69 -5.61
C VAL A 213 -28.51 -5.53 -5.63
N ASN A 214 -29.11 -5.53 -6.80
CA ASN A 214 -30.54 -5.45 -6.93
C ASN A 214 -31.13 -6.86 -6.75
N ALA A 215 -31.49 -7.19 -5.51
CA ALA A 215 -32.10 -8.47 -5.17
C ALA A 215 -33.55 -8.24 -4.72
N TYR A 216 -34.48 -8.83 -5.44
CA TYR A 216 -35.94 -8.64 -5.25
C TYR A 216 -36.75 -9.91 -5.47
N PRO A 217 -37.94 -9.97 -4.91
CA PRO A 217 -38.54 -9.03 -3.96
C PRO A 217 -37.80 -9.09 -2.61
N ASN A 218 -37.88 -8.00 -1.83
CA ASN A 218 -37.37 -7.96 -0.47
C ASN A 218 -38.30 -7.08 0.40
N PRO A 219 -39.13 -7.63 1.25
CA PRO A 219 -39.22 -9.03 1.69
C PRO A 219 -39.55 -10.06 0.58
N VAL A 220 -39.06 -11.28 0.77
CA VAL A 220 -39.27 -12.39 -0.19
C VAL A 220 -39.90 -13.58 0.49
N SER A 221 -40.86 -14.25 -0.22
CA SER A 221 -41.60 -15.40 0.32
C SER A 221 -41.26 -16.72 -0.37
N SER A 222 -40.77 -16.72 -1.62
CA SER A 222 -40.52 -17.94 -2.37
C SER A 222 -39.26 -17.95 -3.22
N GLN A 223 -39.11 -16.97 -4.10
CA GLN A 223 -37.97 -16.88 -5.02
C GLN A 223 -37.38 -15.48 -4.96
N LEU A 224 -36.05 -15.42 -4.77
CA LEU A 224 -35.27 -14.20 -4.80
C LEU A 224 -34.55 -14.09 -6.14
N SER A 225 -34.83 -13.02 -6.89
CA SER A 225 -34.11 -12.67 -8.12
C SER A 225 -32.98 -11.72 -7.82
N ILE A 226 -31.82 -11.93 -8.44
CA ILE A 226 -30.64 -11.07 -8.31
C ILE A 226 -30.22 -10.64 -9.71
N GLU A 227 -30.26 -9.34 -9.98
CA GLU A 227 -29.86 -8.78 -11.28
C GLU A 227 -28.33 -8.78 -11.42
N GLY A 228 -27.86 -9.26 -12.58
CA GLY A 228 -26.44 -9.21 -12.96
C GLY A 228 -25.77 -10.57 -13.01
N SER A 229 -24.47 -10.54 -13.32
CA SER A 229 -23.62 -11.73 -13.40
C SER A 229 -22.58 -11.68 -12.26
N PHE A 230 -22.47 -12.79 -11.55
CA PHE A 230 -21.60 -12.89 -10.38
C PHE A 230 -20.72 -14.16 -10.47
N MET A 231 -19.48 -14.05 -9.99
CA MET A 231 -18.57 -15.19 -9.82
C MET A 231 -19.02 -16.09 -8.66
N ALA A 232 -19.55 -15.47 -7.60
CA ALA A 232 -20.02 -16.21 -6.43
C ALA A 232 -21.19 -15.49 -5.76
N ILE A 233 -22.17 -16.29 -5.31
CA ILE A 233 -23.30 -15.85 -4.49
C ILE A 233 -23.37 -16.75 -3.26
N SER A 234 -23.54 -16.18 -2.10
CA SER A 234 -23.66 -16.91 -0.84
C SER A 234 -24.69 -16.23 0.07
N LEU A 235 -25.47 -17.04 0.77
CA LEU A 235 -26.45 -16.58 1.75
C LEU A 235 -26.01 -16.98 3.16
N TYR A 236 -26.16 -16.08 4.12
CA TYR A 236 -25.79 -16.30 5.52
C TYR A 236 -26.95 -15.94 6.44
N ASN A 237 -27.12 -16.67 7.55
CA ASN A 237 -28.02 -16.27 8.62
C ASN A 237 -27.38 -15.22 9.54
N THR A 238 -28.12 -14.77 10.56
CA THR A 238 -27.67 -13.78 11.56
C THR A 238 -26.48 -14.24 12.41
N ASP A 239 -26.27 -15.56 12.53
CA ASP A 239 -25.15 -16.14 13.25
C ASP A 239 -23.87 -16.26 12.39
N GLY A 240 -23.94 -15.78 11.12
CA GLY A 240 -22.83 -15.87 10.16
C GLY A 240 -22.67 -17.26 9.54
N LYS A 241 -23.59 -18.18 9.76
CA LYS A 241 -23.58 -19.51 9.16
C LYS A 241 -24.02 -19.45 7.71
N ARG A 242 -23.20 -20.00 6.80
CA ARG A 242 -23.56 -20.12 5.38
C ARG A 242 -24.72 -21.09 5.20
N ILE A 243 -25.72 -20.65 4.45
CA ILE A 243 -26.90 -21.43 4.07
C ILE A 243 -26.65 -22.07 2.72
N ASN A 244 -26.99 -23.34 2.59
CA ASN A 244 -26.95 -24.03 1.31
C ASN A 244 -28.14 -23.59 0.45
N ILE A 245 -27.85 -23.01 -0.71
CA ILE A 245 -28.85 -22.50 -1.67
C ILE A 245 -28.60 -23.07 -3.05
N ALA A 246 -29.63 -23.36 -3.78
CA ALA A 246 -29.58 -23.68 -5.20
C ALA A 246 -29.75 -22.39 -6.01
N ILE A 247 -28.82 -22.13 -6.92
CA ILE A 247 -28.82 -20.94 -7.77
C ILE A 247 -29.06 -21.39 -9.20
N GLN A 248 -30.06 -20.78 -9.83
CA GLN A 248 -30.39 -21.00 -11.25
C GLN A 248 -30.18 -19.72 -12.02
N LYS A 249 -29.54 -19.80 -13.18
CA LYS A 249 -29.42 -18.65 -14.08
C LYS A 249 -30.61 -18.63 -15.01
N VAL A 250 -31.35 -17.52 -15.01
CA VAL A 250 -32.51 -17.29 -15.89
C VAL A 250 -32.26 -15.96 -16.61
N ASP A 251 -31.99 -16.03 -17.90
CA ASP A 251 -31.58 -14.87 -18.73
C ASP A 251 -30.35 -14.15 -18.15
N THR A 252 -30.53 -12.90 -17.76
CA THR A 252 -29.47 -12.04 -17.15
C THR A 252 -29.48 -12.09 -15.62
N ASN A 253 -30.42 -12.80 -15.01
CA ASN A 253 -30.65 -12.84 -13.58
C ASN A 253 -30.25 -14.18 -12.97
N MET A 254 -29.90 -14.14 -11.68
CA MET A 254 -29.70 -15.31 -10.84
C MET A 254 -30.93 -15.50 -9.94
N MET A 255 -31.51 -16.68 -9.91
CA MET A 255 -32.69 -17.04 -9.11
C MET A 255 -32.29 -17.97 -7.97
N ILE A 256 -32.77 -17.67 -6.77
CA ILE A 256 -32.58 -18.51 -5.57
C ILE A 256 -33.95 -18.94 -5.04
N ASP A 257 -34.15 -20.24 -4.91
CA ASP A 257 -35.32 -20.80 -4.21
C ASP A 257 -35.10 -20.76 -2.70
N ILE A 258 -35.95 -20.02 -1.99
CA ILE A 258 -35.86 -19.81 -0.55
C ILE A 258 -37.04 -20.41 0.23
N ASN A 259 -37.95 -21.15 -0.43
CA ASN A 259 -39.15 -21.74 0.19
C ASN A 259 -38.86 -22.61 1.42
N HIS A 260 -37.66 -23.22 1.45
CA HIS A 260 -37.23 -24.10 2.53
C HIS A 260 -36.61 -23.38 3.73
N LEU A 261 -36.45 -22.04 3.65
CA LEU A 261 -35.78 -21.26 4.69
C LEU A 261 -36.82 -20.66 5.66
N PRO A 262 -36.56 -20.63 6.97
CA PRO A 262 -37.41 -19.96 7.94
C PRO A 262 -37.54 -18.46 7.68
N SER A 263 -38.68 -17.87 8.04
CA SER A 263 -38.81 -16.40 8.08
C SER A 263 -37.75 -15.81 8.98
N GLY A 264 -37.12 -14.71 8.53
CA GLY A 264 -36.04 -14.09 9.27
C GLY A 264 -35.17 -13.16 8.43
N ILE A 265 -34.07 -12.68 9.04
CA ILE A 265 -33.07 -11.83 8.40
C ILE A 265 -31.91 -12.70 7.91
N TYR A 266 -31.50 -12.45 6.68
CA TYR A 266 -30.37 -13.10 6.02
C TYR A 266 -29.47 -12.06 5.36
N PHE A 267 -28.22 -12.42 5.07
CA PHE A 267 -27.24 -11.59 4.38
C PHE A 267 -26.81 -12.28 3.08
N LEU A 268 -27.19 -11.68 1.97
CA LEU A 268 -26.78 -12.09 0.64
C LEU A 268 -25.44 -11.45 0.32
N LYS A 269 -24.42 -12.26 0.09
CA LYS A 269 -23.09 -11.82 -0.33
C LYS A 269 -22.87 -12.21 -1.78
N CYS A 270 -22.62 -11.22 -2.63
CA CYS A 270 -22.32 -11.39 -4.06
C CYS A 270 -20.90 -10.94 -4.35
N THR A 271 -20.19 -11.71 -5.17
CA THR A 271 -18.87 -11.34 -5.73
C THR A 271 -19.03 -11.19 -7.24
N ASP A 272 -18.77 -10.02 -7.78
CA ASP A 272 -18.85 -9.74 -9.21
C ASP A 272 -17.67 -10.32 -10.00
N LEU A 273 -17.67 -10.15 -11.32
CA LEU A 273 -16.61 -10.64 -12.21
C LEU A 273 -15.29 -9.90 -12.04
N GLU A 274 -15.28 -8.75 -11.35
CA GLU A 274 -14.12 -7.94 -11.02
C GLU A 274 -13.61 -8.21 -9.59
N ASN A 275 -14.16 -9.27 -8.93
CA ASN A 275 -13.86 -9.68 -7.56
C ASN A 275 -14.29 -8.68 -6.45
N ASN A 276 -15.15 -7.70 -6.77
CA ASN A 276 -15.75 -6.85 -5.76
C ASN A 276 -16.83 -7.58 -5.00
N GLN A 277 -16.91 -7.35 -3.69
CA GLN A 277 -17.89 -7.98 -2.82
C GLN A 277 -18.96 -6.98 -2.36
N THR A 278 -20.21 -7.35 -2.52
CA THR A 278 -21.36 -6.59 -2.02
C THR A 278 -22.19 -7.46 -1.10
N THR A 279 -22.69 -6.88 -0.01
CA THR A 279 -23.59 -7.58 0.92
C THR A 279 -24.91 -6.83 1.02
N GLN A 280 -26.03 -7.55 0.84
CA GLN A 280 -27.37 -7.01 0.99
C GLN A 280 -28.13 -7.76 2.08
N LYS A 281 -28.89 -7.04 2.89
CA LYS A 281 -29.84 -7.62 3.85
C LYS A 281 -31.08 -8.11 3.10
N ILE A 282 -31.46 -9.35 3.31
CA ILE A 282 -32.66 -9.99 2.77
C ILE A 282 -33.58 -10.33 3.93
N ILE A 283 -34.85 -10.03 3.78
CA ILE A 283 -35.92 -10.41 4.72
C ILE A 283 -36.73 -11.51 4.08
N ILE A 284 -36.74 -12.70 4.68
CA ILE A 284 -37.63 -13.80 4.28
C ILE A 284 -38.90 -13.71 5.14
N ASP A 285 -40.02 -13.64 4.48
CA ASP A 285 -41.35 -13.62 5.12
C ASP A 285 -42.29 -14.61 4.47
N ASN A 286 -42.56 -15.71 5.16
CA ASN A 286 -43.44 -16.79 4.71
C ASN A 286 -44.88 -16.66 5.25
N SER A 287 -45.26 -15.50 5.83
CA SER A 287 -46.57 -15.31 6.49
C SER A 287 -47.74 -15.44 5.53
N GLU A 288 -47.53 -15.23 4.23
CA GLU A 288 -48.61 -15.33 3.20
C GLU A 288 -48.76 -16.74 2.61
N GLN A 289 -47.98 -17.74 3.05
CA GLN A 289 -48.06 -19.12 2.54
C GLN A 289 -48.90 -20.08 3.40
N LYS A 290 -49.77 -19.55 4.28
CA LYS A 290 -50.73 -20.36 5.08
C LYS A 290 -52.11 -20.32 4.54
#